data_db1a72cefd00e52d8e7042b4391e7c78
#
_entry.id   db1a72cefd00e52d8e7042b4391e7c78
#
_cell.length_a   1.000
_cell.length_b   1.000
_cell.length_c   1.000
_cell.angle_alpha   90.00
_cell.angle_beta   90.00
_cell.angle_gamma   90.00
#
_symmetry.space_group_name_H-M   'P 1'
#
loop_
_entity.id
_entity.type
_entity.pdbx_description
1 polymer ?
#
loop_
_entity_poly.entity_id
_entity_poly.type
_entity_poly.pdbx_seq_one_letter_code
_entity_poly.pdbx_strand_id
1 'polypeptide(L)'
;MIFFFESPQKLIYGVQVPQPLHTEDLQKLSWLFGEAKAIQTDKISGTYSGPRKEMITPWSTNAVEITGNMGIQGIQRIEEFIPLQPGEQIDPMLQKAYEGLDQEIFDIQLQPEPVKAITDIASYNKSEGLALSQEEVDYLNQVATQLGRPLTDSEVFGFSQVNSEHCRHKIFNGTFIIDGEEKPMTLFQLIKETSKRHPNRIASAYKDNVAFVQGPRIQQFAPKTQHQADFFEAREIDTVLSLKAETHNFPTTVEPFNGAATGAGGEIRDRLAGGTASIPLAGTAVYMTSYARSEAGRSWEKNLPNRPWLYQSPMDILIKASNGASDFGNKFGQPLIAGSVLTFEHEENEKQHGFDKVIMLAGGVGFTNAKYTKKAEPKAGDQIVIMGGDNYRIGMGGSAVSSLNTGELSNAIELNAIQRSNPEMQKRVSNVIRAMAESENNPIVSIHD
;
A
#
# COMPACT_ATOMS: atom_id res chain seq x y z
N MET A 1 -24.67 14.22 7.64
CA MET A 1 -24.55 15.61 8.13
C MET A 1 -23.14 15.86 8.57
N ILE A 2 -22.68 17.12 8.50
CA ILE A 2 -21.29 17.48 8.85
C ILE A 2 -21.32 18.53 9.96
N PHE A 3 -20.61 18.28 11.04
CA PHE A 3 -20.33 19.27 12.09
C PHE A 3 -18.99 19.93 11.80
N PHE A 4 -18.93 21.23 11.97
CA PHE A 4 -17.69 22.01 11.80
C PHE A 4 -17.18 22.49 13.14
N PHE A 5 -15.83 22.45 13.29
CA PHE A 5 -15.13 22.97 14.46
C PHE A 5 -14.01 23.92 13.99
N GLU A 6 -13.87 25.08 14.58
CA GLU A 6 -12.76 26.01 14.33
C GLU A 6 -11.77 25.96 15.46
N SER A 7 -10.53 25.62 15.13
CA SER A 7 -9.42 25.64 16.10
C SER A 7 -8.97 27.06 16.42
N PRO A 8 -8.20 27.26 17.52
CA PRO A 8 -7.55 28.54 17.81
C PRO A 8 -6.61 29.01 16.69
N GLN A 9 -6.07 28.10 15.88
CA GLN A 9 -5.21 28.36 14.73
C GLN A 9 -5.99 28.61 13.42
N LYS A 10 -7.32 28.71 13.48
CA LYS A 10 -8.22 28.92 12.34
C LYS A 10 -8.36 27.73 11.38
N LEU A 11 -7.90 26.56 11.77
CA LEU A 11 -8.18 25.33 11.02
C LEU A 11 -9.65 24.94 11.21
N ILE A 12 -10.26 24.40 10.17
CA ILE A 12 -11.62 23.88 10.26
C ILE A 12 -11.57 22.36 10.19
N TYR A 13 -12.17 21.72 11.18
CA TYR A 13 -12.41 20.27 11.15
C TYR A 13 -13.85 20.01 10.71
N GLY A 14 -14.01 19.21 9.66
CA GLY A 14 -15.31 18.70 9.20
C GLY A 14 -15.52 17.29 9.70
N VAL A 15 -16.56 17.05 10.48
CA VAL A 15 -16.90 15.76 11.09
C VAL A 15 -18.19 15.23 10.49
N GLN A 16 -18.09 14.16 9.69
CA GLN A 16 -19.24 13.52 9.05
C GLN A 16 -19.84 12.45 9.94
N VAL A 17 -21.15 12.55 10.17
CA VAL A 17 -21.92 11.59 10.98
C VAL A 17 -23.29 11.32 10.33
N PRO A 18 -23.88 10.13 10.50
CA PRO A 18 -25.22 9.81 9.99
C PRO A 18 -26.35 10.43 10.84
N GLN A 19 -26.08 10.69 12.12
CA GLN A 19 -27.05 11.22 13.08
C GLN A 19 -26.43 12.35 13.91
N PRO A 20 -27.25 13.27 14.46
CA PRO A 20 -26.74 14.34 15.33
C PRO A 20 -25.97 13.80 16.52
N LEU A 21 -24.86 14.45 16.86
CA LEU A 21 -24.04 14.16 18.02
C LEU A 21 -24.68 14.74 19.30
N HIS A 22 -24.50 14.05 20.40
CA HIS A 22 -24.88 14.55 21.72
C HIS A 22 -23.94 15.68 22.19
N THR A 23 -24.42 16.52 23.10
CA THR A 23 -23.63 17.63 23.64
C THR A 23 -22.31 17.16 24.27
N GLU A 24 -22.30 16.01 24.92
CA GLU A 24 -21.10 15.41 25.49
C GLU A 24 -20.08 15.05 24.43
N ASP A 25 -20.53 14.48 23.30
CA ASP A 25 -19.65 14.11 22.18
C ASP A 25 -19.06 15.35 21.52
N LEU A 26 -19.84 16.43 21.34
CA LEU A 26 -19.31 17.70 20.86
C LEU A 26 -18.25 18.30 21.79
N GLN A 27 -18.39 18.16 23.12
CA GLN A 27 -17.37 18.59 24.07
C GLN A 27 -16.09 17.76 23.97
N LYS A 28 -16.20 16.44 23.83
CA LYS A 28 -15.06 15.54 23.61
C LYS A 28 -14.33 15.88 22.32
N LEU A 29 -15.05 16.15 21.23
CA LEU A 29 -14.46 16.56 19.97
C LEU A 29 -13.77 17.93 20.06
N SER A 30 -14.39 18.90 20.74
CA SER A 30 -13.79 20.21 21.00
C SER A 30 -12.43 20.06 21.68
N TRP A 31 -12.38 19.25 22.75
CA TRP A 31 -11.14 18.94 23.47
C TRP A 31 -10.11 18.22 22.57
N LEU A 32 -10.55 17.20 21.83
CA LEU A 32 -9.67 16.42 20.93
C LEU A 32 -9.02 17.30 19.85
N PHE A 33 -9.75 18.30 19.34
CA PHE A 33 -9.27 19.25 18.35
C PHE A 33 -8.56 20.49 18.97
N GLY A 34 -8.03 20.35 20.18
CA GLY A 34 -7.26 21.41 20.85
C GLY A 34 -8.12 22.63 21.23
N GLU A 35 -9.24 22.41 21.90
CA GLU A 35 -10.21 23.42 22.32
C GLU A 35 -10.88 24.16 21.12
N ALA A 36 -11.06 23.45 20.02
CA ALA A 36 -11.77 23.98 18.86
C ALA A 36 -13.25 24.25 19.20
N LYS A 37 -13.79 25.31 18.64
CA LYS A 37 -15.18 25.72 18.87
C LYS A 37 -16.09 25.10 17.82
N ALA A 38 -17.14 24.45 18.24
CA ALA A 38 -18.19 23.97 17.34
C ALA A 38 -18.87 25.19 16.68
N ILE A 39 -18.98 25.14 15.35
CA ILE A 39 -19.63 26.18 14.55
C ILE A 39 -21.06 25.73 14.24
N GLN A 40 -22.05 26.51 14.67
CA GLN A 40 -23.46 26.21 14.42
C GLN A 40 -23.91 26.83 13.07
N THR A 41 -23.34 26.31 11.99
CA THR A 41 -23.75 26.71 10.63
C THR A 41 -23.54 25.56 9.65
N ASP A 42 -24.41 25.48 8.66
CA ASP A 42 -24.31 24.50 7.58
C ASP A 42 -23.35 24.92 6.47
N LYS A 43 -22.87 26.17 6.51
CA LYS A 43 -21.96 26.72 5.51
C LYS A 43 -20.98 27.71 6.12
N ILE A 44 -19.69 27.52 5.82
CA ILE A 44 -18.60 28.39 6.21
C ILE A 44 -18.07 29.08 4.96
N SER A 45 -17.96 30.42 5.00
CA SER A 45 -17.43 31.22 3.90
C SER A 45 -15.90 31.30 3.98
N GLY A 46 -15.23 31.47 2.86
CA GLY A 46 -13.77 31.59 2.74
C GLY A 46 -13.21 30.56 1.76
N THR A 47 -11.92 30.66 1.48
CA THR A 47 -11.20 29.69 0.63
C THR A 47 -10.34 28.81 1.52
N TYR A 48 -10.44 27.51 1.35
CA TYR A 48 -9.75 26.52 2.16
C TYR A 48 -9.04 25.51 1.27
N SER A 49 -7.86 25.04 1.68
CA SER A 49 -7.28 23.83 1.16
C SER A 49 -7.68 22.66 2.04
N GLY A 50 -8.02 21.55 1.44
CA GLY A 50 -8.37 20.32 2.14
C GLY A 50 -8.18 19.12 1.25
N PRO A 51 -8.34 17.90 1.78
CA PRO A 51 -8.20 16.69 0.99
C PRO A 51 -9.26 16.62 -0.11
N ARG A 52 -8.93 15.98 -1.21
CA ARG A 52 -9.90 15.71 -2.27
C ARG A 52 -11.06 14.87 -1.72
N LYS A 53 -12.27 15.09 -2.24
CA LYS A 53 -13.48 14.37 -1.77
C LYS A 53 -13.33 12.85 -1.83
N GLU A 54 -12.65 12.37 -2.87
CA GLU A 54 -12.43 10.96 -3.16
C GLU A 54 -11.40 10.31 -2.23
N MET A 55 -10.61 11.12 -1.52
CA MET A 55 -9.55 10.66 -0.63
C MET A 55 -9.94 10.88 0.82
N ILE A 56 -10.11 9.80 1.57
CA ILE A 56 -10.10 9.85 3.03
C ILE A 56 -8.63 9.80 3.46
N THR A 57 -8.16 10.80 4.18
CA THR A 57 -6.75 10.85 4.57
C THR A 57 -6.40 9.78 5.61
N PRO A 58 -5.11 9.34 5.69
CA PRO A 58 -4.65 8.50 6.79
C PRO A 58 -4.89 9.13 8.16
N TRP A 59 -4.75 10.46 8.24
CA TRP A 59 -5.09 11.23 9.44
C TRP A 59 -6.56 11.06 9.82
N SER A 60 -7.48 11.17 8.85
CA SER A 60 -8.92 10.97 9.08
C SER A 60 -9.23 9.58 9.64
N THR A 61 -8.61 8.54 9.09
CA THR A 61 -8.82 7.17 9.56
C THR A 61 -8.41 7.04 11.04
N ASN A 62 -7.25 7.57 11.40
CA ASN A 62 -6.79 7.56 12.80
C ASN A 62 -7.68 8.40 13.71
N ALA A 63 -8.11 9.59 13.24
CA ALA A 63 -8.99 10.47 14.00
C ALA A 63 -10.34 9.79 14.31
N VAL A 64 -10.94 9.15 13.32
CA VAL A 64 -12.20 8.40 13.48
C VAL A 64 -12.03 7.27 14.49
N GLU A 65 -10.92 6.54 14.44
CA GLU A 65 -10.64 5.46 15.37
C GLU A 65 -10.43 5.96 16.81
N ILE A 66 -9.70 7.07 16.98
CA ILE A 66 -9.53 7.71 18.30
C ILE A 66 -10.89 8.10 18.88
N THR A 67 -11.78 8.68 18.07
CA THR A 67 -13.11 9.07 18.56
C THR A 67 -13.94 7.85 18.97
N GLY A 68 -13.85 6.73 18.24
CA GLY A 68 -14.46 5.47 18.62
C GLY A 68 -13.95 4.95 19.96
N ASN A 69 -12.65 5.02 20.20
CA ASN A 69 -12.02 4.66 21.49
C ASN A 69 -12.44 5.59 22.65
N MET A 70 -12.79 6.84 22.34
CA MET A 70 -13.36 7.79 23.31
C MET A 70 -14.86 7.56 23.59
N GLY A 71 -15.45 6.55 22.96
CA GLY A 71 -16.86 6.20 23.11
C GLY A 71 -17.83 7.00 22.24
N ILE A 72 -17.32 7.80 21.29
CA ILE A 72 -18.14 8.53 20.31
C ILE A 72 -18.45 7.58 19.16
N GLN A 73 -19.72 7.28 18.95
CA GLN A 73 -20.16 6.33 17.93
C GLN A 73 -20.67 7.04 16.67
N GLY A 74 -20.49 6.39 15.52
CA GLY A 74 -21.09 6.80 14.26
C GLY A 74 -20.33 7.87 13.47
N ILE A 75 -19.16 8.29 13.89
CA ILE A 75 -18.32 9.18 13.07
C ILE A 75 -17.79 8.39 11.88
N GLN A 76 -18.02 8.90 10.67
CA GLN A 76 -17.63 8.24 9.41
C GLN A 76 -16.34 8.82 8.83
N ARG A 77 -16.16 10.13 8.97
CA ARG A 77 -15.01 10.84 8.41
C ARG A 77 -14.74 12.11 9.21
N ILE A 78 -13.46 12.41 9.42
CA ILE A 78 -12.99 13.69 9.98
C ILE A 78 -11.88 14.19 9.08
N GLU A 79 -11.96 15.42 8.60
CA GLU A 79 -10.89 16.01 7.79
C GLU A 79 -10.59 17.43 8.24
N GLU A 80 -9.35 17.84 8.01
CA GLU A 80 -8.85 19.17 8.31
C GLU A 80 -8.84 20.03 7.05
N PHE A 81 -9.33 21.27 7.19
CA PHE A 81 -9.34 22.27 6.15
C PHE A 81 -8.54 23.49 6.63
N ILE A 82 -7.57 23.91 5.83
CA ILE A 82 -6.64 24.99 6.13
C ILE A 82 -7.08 26.22 5.35
N PRO A 83 -7.22 27.40 5.98
CA PRO A 83 -7.50 28.64 5.25
C PRO A 83 -6.41 28.88 4.19
N LEU A 84 -6.82 29.06 2.94
CA LEU A 84 -5.92 29.24 1.80
C LEU A 84 -5.76 30.71 1.49
N GLN A 85 -4.52 31.20 1.45
CA GLN A 85 -4.22 32.57 1.09
C GLN A 85 -4.14 32.75 -0.44
N PRO A 86 -4.47 33.93 -0.99
CA PRO A 86 -4.34 34.18 -2.42
C PRO A 86 -2.91 33.94 -2.90
N GLY A 87 -2.74 33.08 -3.91
CA GLY A 87 -1.44 32.75 -4.50
C GLY A 87 -0.68 31.60 -3.79
N GLU A 88 -1.22 31.05 -2.72
CA GLU A 88 -0.67 29.87 -2.07
C GLU A 88 -0.88 28.64 -2.96
N GLN A 89 0.18 27.85 -3.12
CA GLN A 89 0.13 26.63 -3.93
C GLN A 89 -0.31 25.44 -3.07
N ILE A 90 -1.22 24.66 -3.62
CA ILE A 90 -1.65 23.37 -3.04
C ILE A 90 -1.12 22.23 -3.90
N ASP A 91 -0.95 21.07 -3.30
CA ASP A 91 -0.66 19.85 -4.05
C ASP A 91 -1.95 19.31 -4.70
N PRO A 92 -2.13 19.45 -6.03
CA PRO A 92 -3.38 19.08 -6.68
C PRO A 92 -3.61 17.56 -6.69
N MET A 93 -2.59 16.77 -6.36
CA MET A 93 -2.70 15.33 -6.23
C MET A 93 -3.45 14.94 -4.96
N LEU A 94 -3.18 15.63 -3.86
CA LEU A 94 -3.70 15.30 -2.53
C LEU A 94 -4.78 16.27 -2.07
N GLN A 95 -4.73 17.52 -2.53
CA GLN A 95 -5.56 18.60 -2.02
C GLN A 95 -6.41 19.26 -3.12
N LYS A 96 -7.45 19.90 -2.67
CA LYS A 96 -8.33 20.74 -3.49
C LYS A 96 -8.61 22.06 -2.77
N ALA A 97 -8.74 23.13 -3.55
CA ALA A 97 -9.29 24.38 -3.04
C ALA A 97 -10.82 24.32 -2.97
N TYR A 98 -11.36 24.73 -1.85
CA TYR A 98 -12.79 24.80 -1.57
C TYR A 98 -13.22 26.25 -1.43
N GLU A 99 -14.20 26.69 -2.23
CA GLU A 99 -14.85 28.00 -2.11
C GLU A 99 -16.00 27.91 -1.10
N GLY A 100 -15.65 27.93 0.17
CA GLY A 100 -16.55 27.63 1.28
C GLY A 100 -16.61 26.14 1.62
N LEU A 101 -17.07 25.87 2.84
CA LEU A 101 -17.31 24.51 3.32
C LEU A 101 -18.78 24.37 3.67
N ASP A 102 -19.42 23.33 3.18
CA ASP A 102 -20.85 23.04 3.38
C ASP A 102 -21.12 21.56 3.66
N GLN A 103 -22.38 21.17 3.68
CA GLN A 103 -22.79 19.80 3.98
C GLN A 103 -22.45 18.79 2.87
N GLU A 104 -21.96 19.25 1.70
CA GLU A 104 -21.66 18.41 0.54
C GLU A 104 -20.13 18.22 0.33
N ILE A 105 -19.29 18.71 1.24
CA ILE A 105 -17.83 18.66 1.08
C ILE A 105 -17.25 17.24 0.99
N PHE A 106 -17.98 16.25 1.48
CA PHE A 106 -17.59 14.84 1.38
C PHE A 106 -18.46 14.04 0.39
N ASP A 107 -19.51 14.65 -0.17
CA ASP A 107 -20.38 13.96 -1.09
C ASP A 107 -19.73 13.81 -2.47
N ILE A 108 -19.60 12.56 -2.87
CA ILE A 108 -19.14 12.19 -4.20
C ILE A 108 -20.41 11.96 -5.04
N GLN A 109 -20.81 12.97 -5.80
CA GLN A 109 -21.95 12.88 -6.72
C GLN A 109 -21.55 12.15 -8.01
N LEU A 110 -21.05 10.92 -7.89
CA LEU A 110 -20.81 10.04 -9.03
C LEU A 110 -22.02 9.11 -9.16
N GLN A 111 -22.83 9.33 -10.17
CA GLN A 111 -23.71 8.28 -10.63
C GLN A 111 -22.85 7.21 -11.29
N PRO A 112 -22.95 5.93 -10.88
CA PRO A 112 -22.23 4.87 -11.55
C PRO A 112 -22.67 4.83 -13.01
N GLU A 113 -21.72 4.88 -13.93
CA GLU A 113 -22.02 4.65 -15.34
C GLU A 113 -22.58 3.23 -15.50
N PRO A 114 -23.49 3.04 -16.45
CA PRO A 114 -24.00 1.71 -16.76
C PRO A 114 -22.86 0.83 -17.26
N VAL A 115 -22.92 -0.47 -16.94
CA VAL A 115 -21.97 -1.45 -17.45
C VAL A 115 -21.97 -1.42 -18.98
N LYS A 116 -20.80 -1.25 -19.59
CA LYS A 116 -20.62 -1.15 -21.05
C LYS A 116 -20.23 -2.52 -21.63
N ALA A 117 -20.87 -2.89 -22.74
CA ALA A 117 -20.42 -4.03 -23.54
C ALA A 117 -19.30 -3.59 -24.46
N ILE A 118 -18.13 -4.21 -24.36
CA ILE A 118 -16.94 -3.86 -25.12
C ILE A 118 -16.86 -4.74 -26.37
N THR A 119 -17.17 -4.18 -27.52
CA THR A 119 -17.12 -4.89 -28.81
C THR A 119 -15.76 -4.76 -29.51
N ASP A 120 -14.98 -3.73 -29.18
CA ASP A 120 -13.63 -3.50 -29.67
C ASP A 120 -12.67 -3.34 -28.49
N ILE A 121 -12.08 -4.45 -28.07
CA ILE A 121 -11.18 -4.51 -26.92
C ILE A 121 -9.87 -3.74 -27.19
N ALA A 122 -9.39 -3.73 -28.45
CA ALA A 122 -8.16 -3.03 -28.80
C ALA A 122 -8.32 -1.50 -28.66
N SER A 123 -9.43 -0.95 -29.16
CA SER A 123 -9.74 0.47 -29.00
C SER A 123 -9.97 0.83 -27.53
N TYR A 124 -10.67 0.00 -26.79
CA TYR A 124 -10.91 0.19 -25.36
C TYR A 124 -9.61 0.15 -24.55
N ASN A 125 -8.71 -0.81 -24.83
CA ASN A 125 -7.38 -0.89 -24.25
C ASN A 125 -6.60 0.43 -24.40
N LYS A 126 -6.67 1.02 -25.61
CA LYS A 126 -5.96 2.27 -25.91
C LYS A 126 -6.61 3.47 -25.24
N SER A 127 -7.95 3.58 -25.24
CA SER A 127 -8.66 4.72 -24.65
C SER A 127 -8.54 4.77 -23.11
N GLU A 128 -8.58 3.59 -22.47
CA GLU A 128 -8.51 3.48 -21.01
C GLU A 128 -7.08 3.26 -20.47
N GLY A 129 -6.07 3.13 -21.36
CA GLY A 129 -4.68 2.94 -20.96
C GLY A 129 -4.45 1.63 -20.16
N LEU A 130 -5.07 0.52 -20.59
CA LEU A 130 -5.04 -0.74 -19.83
C LEU A 130 -3.74 -1.53 -19.96
N ALA A 131 -2.84 -1.13 -20.86
CA ALA A 131 -1.54 -1.78 -21.09
C ALA A 131 -1.62 -3.28 -21.48
N LEU A 132 -2.70 -3.69 -22.15
CA LEU A 132 -2.84 -5.04 -22.67
C LEU A 132 -1.97 -5.24 -23.91
N SER A 133 -1.26 -6.35 -24.00
CA SER A 133 -0.54 -6.77 -25.19
C SER A 133 -1.51 -7.21 -26.30
N GLN A 134 -1.03 -7.32 -27.55
CA GLN A 134 -1.86 -7.83 -28.63
C GLN A 134 -2.35 -9.28 -28.37
N GLU A 135 -1.50 -10.12 -27.79
CA GLU A 135 -1.86 -11.50 -27.44
C GLU A 135 -2.97 -11.56 -26.38
N GLU A 136 -2.96 -10.63 -25.43
CA GLU A 136 -4.00 -10.52 -24.41
C GLU A 136 -5.33 -10.01 -25.01
N VAL A 137 -5.26 -9.06 -25.93
CA VAL A 137 -6.44 -8.61 -26.69
C VAL A 137 -7.03 -9.77 -27.48
N ASP A 138 -6.19 -10.55 -28.19
CA ASP A 138 -6.62 -11.72 -28.95
C ASP A 138 -7.23 -12.80 -28.05
N TYR A 139 -6.63 -13.05 -26.88
CA TYR A 139 -7.17 -13.96 -25.88
C TYR A 139 -8.56 -13.51 -25.39
N LEU A 140 -8.73 -12.25 -25.03
CA LEU A 140 -10.02 -11.72 -24.59
C LEU A 140 -11.09 -11.79 -25.67
N ASN A 141 -10.73 -11.58 -26.94
CA ASN A 141 -11.64 -11.77 -28.08
C ASN A 141 -12.06 -13.24 -28.23
N GLN A 142 -11.15 -14.19 -27.99
CA GLN A 142 -11.49 -15.61 -27.99
C GLN A 142 -12.45 -15.95 -26.83
N VAL A 143 -12.21 -15.42 -25.63
CA VAL A 143 -13.09 -15.58 -24.49
C VAL A 143 -14.49 -15.03 -24.77
N ALA A 144 -14.60 -13.82 -25.36
CA ALA A 144 -15.88 -13.25 -25.76
C ALA A 144 -16.62 -14.16 -26.75
N THR A 145 -15.90 -14.72 -27.69
CA THR A 145 -16.46 -15.69 -28.68
C THR A 145 -16.97 -16.96 -27.98
N GLN A 146 -16.19 -17.52 -27.04
CA GLN A 146 -16.59 -18.72 -26.28
C GLN A 146 -17.82 -18.48 -25.40
N LEU A 147 -17.93 -17.29 -24.84
CA LEU A 147 -19.08 -16.89 -24.01
C LEU A 147 -20.33 -16.52 -24.87
N GLY A 148 -20.17 -16.33 -26.18
CA GLY A 148 -21.25 -15.93 -27.09
C GLY A 148 -21.76 -14.51 -26.81
N ARG A 149 -20.99 -13.66 -26.15
CA ARG A 149 -21.32 -12.25 -25.87
C ARG A 149 -20.08 -11.39 -25.79
N PRO A 150 -20.19 -10.06 -25.99
CA PRO A 150 -19.14 -9.13 -25.67
C PRO A 150 -18.75 -9.21 -24.19
N LEU A 151 -17.47 -8.95 -23.87
CA LEU A 151 -17.04 -8.72 -22.50
C LEU A 151 -17.51 -7.35 -22.03
N THR A 152 -17.72 -7.23 -20.73
CA THR A 152 -18.04 -5.93 -20.12
C THR A 152 -16.77 -5.14 -19.86
N ASP A 153 -16.90 -3.82 -19.71
CA ASP A 153 -15.84 -2.92 -19.25
C ASP A 153 -15.17 -3.43 -17.97
N SER A 154 -15.97 -3.86 -17.01
CA SER A 154 -15.48 -4.41 -15.73
C SER A 154 -14.68 -5.71 -15.90
N GLU A 155 -15.08 -6.58 -16.85
CA GLU A 155 -14.35 -7.82 -17.15
C GLU A 155 -13.00 -7.51 -17.83
N VAL A 156 -12.99 -6.61 -18.80
CA VAL A 156 -11.73 -6.23 -19.50
C VAL A 156 -10.79 -5.48 -18.57
N PHE A 157 -11.32 -4.52 -17.80
CA PHE A 157 -10.56 -3.78 -16.81
C PHE A 157 -10.00 -4.71 -15.70
N GLY A 158 -10.84 -5.57 -15.14
CA GLY A 158 -10.43 -6.53 -14.12
C GLY A 158 -9.31 -7.45 -14.60
N PHE A 159 -9.42 -7.98 -15.84
CA PHE A 159 -8.36 -8.77 -16.44
C PHE A 159 -7.05 -7.99 -16.56
N SER A 160 -7.11 -6.73 -17.02
CA SER A 160 -5.91 -5.89 -17.14
C SER A 160 -5.18 -5.66 -15.83
N GLN A 161 -5.93 -5.55 -14.72
CA GLN A 161 -5.33 -5.37 -13.39
C GLN A 161 -4.70 -6.66 -12.87
N VAL A 162 -5.39 -7.78 -13.00
CA VAL A 162 -4.91 -9.08 -12.50
C VAL A 162 -3.75 -9.62 -13.34
N ASN A 163 -3.77 -9.37 -14.67
CA ASN A 163 -2.78 -9.85 -15.61
C ASN A 163 -1.78 -8.77 -16.06
N SER A 164 -1.56 -7.76 -15.23
CA SER A 164 -0.60 -6.68 -15.50
C SER A 164 0.86 -7.13 -15.34
N GLU A 165 1.80 -6.28 -15.78
CA GLU A 165 3.24 -6.47 -15.52
C GLU A 165 3.64 -6.15 -14.06
N HIS A 166 2.68 -6.12 -13.16
CA HIS A 166 2.96 -6.02 -11.73
C HIS A 166 3.88 -7.17 -11.31
N CYS A 167 4.97 -6.86 -10.58
CA CYS A 167 6.04 -7.81 -10.24
C CYS A 167 6.81 -8.39 -11.43
N ARG A 168 6.61 -7.90 -12.64
CA ARG A 168 7.36 -8.29 -13.87
C ARG A 168 7.33 -9.79 -14.18
N HIS A 169 6.28 -10.51 -13.80
CA HIS A 169 6.18 -11.95 -14.00
C HIS A 169 6.27 -12.35 -15.47
N LYS A 170 5.66 -11.61 -16.39
CA LYS A 170 5.70 -11.89 -17.84
C LYS A 170 7.11 -11.75 -18.38
N ILE A 171 7.78 -10.61 -18.11
CA ILE A 171 9.16 -10.36 -18.55
C ILE A 171 10.11 -11.40 -17.96
N PHE A 172 10.01 -11.71 -16.69
CA PHE A 172 10.90 -12.69 -16.04
C PHE A 172 10.69 -14.13 -16.52
N ASN A 173 9.50 -14.46 -17.05
CA ASN A 173 9.23 -15.75 -17.70
C ASN A 173 9.40 -15.72 -19.22
N GLY A 174 9.68 -14.54 -19.80
CA GLY A 174 9.84 -14.37 -21.23
C GLY A 174 11.12 -15.00 -21.78
N THR A 175 11.13 -15.24 -23.07
CA THR A 175 12.33 -15.64 -23.82
C THR A 175 13.18 -14.43 -24.15
N PHE A 176 14.45 -14.48 -23.82
CA PHE A 176 15.41 -13.42 -24.10
C PHE A 176 16.22 -13.74 -25.36
N ILE A 177 16.21 -12.85 -26.33
CA ILE A 177 17.07 -12.88 -27.51
C ILE A 177 18.07 -11.74 -27.38
N ILE A 178 19.34 -12.06 -27.20
CA ILE A 178 20.43 -11.08 -27.02
C ILE A 178 21.42 -11.26 -28.18
N ASP A 179 21.63 -10.18 -28.95
CA ASP A 179 22.49 -10.16 -30.13
C ASP A 179 22.14 -11.25 -31.18
N GLY A 180 20.83 -11.54 -31.30
CA GLY A 180 20.30 -12.56 -32.20
C GLY A 180 20.34 -14.00 -31.66
N GLU A 181 20.85 -14.21 -30.47
CA GLU A 181 20.88 -15.52 -29.81
C GLU A 181 19.75 -15.65 -28.79
N GLU A 182 18.94 -16.68 -28.92
CA GLU A 182 17.97 -17.07 -27.90
C GLU A 182 18.67 -17.65 -26.67
N LYS A 183 18.40 -17.09 -25.50
CA LYS A 183 19.00 -17.58 -24.26
C LYS A 183 18.25 -18.80 -23.75
N PRO A 184 18.98 -19.83 -23.24
CA PRO A 184 18.39 -21.12 -22.89
C PRO A 184 17.52 -21.10 -21.63
N MET A 185 17.52 -20.01 -20.87
CA MET A 185 16.76 -19.89 -19.62
C MET A 185 16.13 -18.52 -19.49
N THR A 186 14.91 -18.50 -18.96
CA THR A 186 14.25 -17.26 -18.54
C THR A 186 14.94 -16.69 -17.28
N LEU A 187 14.67 -15.43 -16.96
CA LEU A 187 15.22 -14.81 -15.73
C LEU A 187 14.79 -15.56 -14.47
N PHE A 188 13.54 -16.02 -14.37
CA PHE A 188 13.09 -16.83 -13.25
C PHE A 188 13.81 -18.18 -13.17
N GLN A 189 14.08 -18.81 -14.29
CA GLN A 189 14.85 -20.06 -14.30
C GLN A 189 16.27 -19.83 -13.79
N LEU A 190 16.93 -18.72 -14.20
CA LEU A 190 18.27 -18.35 -13.71
C LEU A 190 18.27 -18.12 -12.19
N ILE A 191 17.29 -17.38 -11.65
CA ILE A 191 17.18 -17.14 -10.21
C ILE A 191 16.97 -18.46 -9.46
N LYS A 192 16.05 -19.31 -9.94
CA LYS A 192 15.75 -20.62 -9.32
C LYS A 192 16.91 -21.60 -9.40
N GLU A 193 17.78 -21.49 -10.42
CA GLU A 193 18.93 -22.36 -10.58
C GLU A 193 19.94 -22.19 -9.42
N THR A 194 20.08 -20.96 -8.90
CA THR A 194 20.90 -20.70 -7.70
C THR A 194 20.39 -21.50 -6.50
N SER A 195 19.09 -21.43 -6.22
CA SER A 195 18.48 -22.17 -5.11
C SER A 195 18.50 -23.70 -5.33
N LYS A 196 18.43 -24.14 -6.58
CA LYS A 196 18.51 -25.56 -6.93
C LYS A 196 19.90 -26.14 -6.71
N ARG A 197 20.95 -25.39 -7.10
CA ARG A 197 22.35 -25.82 -6.91
C ARG A 197 22.81 -25.68 -5.46
N HIS A 198 22.29 -24.70 -4.75
CA HIS A 198 22.66 -24.37 -3.38
C HIS A 198 21.44 -24.24 -2.48
N PRO A 199 20.72 -25.35 -2.20
CA PRO A 199 19.47 -25.29 -1.43
C PRO A 199 19.72 -24.86 0.03
N ASN A 200 20.93 -25.09 0.55
CA ASN A 200 21.33 -24.70 1.91
C ASN A 200 20.22 -25.01 2.94
N ARG A 201 19.75 -23.97 3.65
CA ARG A 201 18.69 -24.07 4.67
C ARG A 201 17.33 -23.61 4.17
N ILE A 202 17.09 -23.56 2.86
CA ILE A 202 15.78 -23.16 2.30
C ILE A 202 14.75 -24.22 2.69
N ALA A 203 13.71 -23.79 3.40
CA ALA A 203 12.57 -24.62 3.73
C ALA A 203 11.44 -24.46 2.70
N SER A 204 11.21 -23.25 2.18
CA SER A 204 10.28 -22.96 1.10
C SER A 204 10.69 -21.67 0.38
N ALA A 205 10.61 -21.66 -0.97
CA ALA A 205 10.81 -20.47 -1.79
C ALA A 205 9.98 -20.59 -3.08
N TYR A 206 9.61 -19.46 -3.67
CA TYR A 206 8.88 -19.32 -4.95
C TYR A 206 7.47 -19.96 -4.97
N LYS A 207 6.86 -20.20 -3.80
CA LYS A 207 5.54 -20.85 -3.68
C LYS A 207 4.57 -20.03 -2.83
N ASP A 208 5.02 -19.01 -2.18
CA ASP A 208 4.27 -18.17 -1.25
C ASP A 208 4.78 -16.73 -1.37
N ASN A 209 4.11 -15.79 -0.73
CA ASN A 209 4.52 -14.38 -0.67
C ASN A 209 5.84 -14.18 0.10
N VAL A 210 6.28 -15.18 0.83
CA VAL A 210 7.53 -15.18 1.60
C VAL A 210 8.40 -16.38 1.26
N ALA A 211 9.71 -16.23 1.51
CA ALA A 211 10.61 -17.38 1.59
C ALA A 211 10.81 -17.78 3.05
N PHE A 212 10.95 -19.09 3.27
CA PHE A 212 11.28 -19.65 4.58
C PHE A 212 12.66 -20.33 4.54
N VAL A 213 13.46 -20.01 5.55
CA VAL A 213 14.71 -20.72 5.80
C VAL A 213 14.69 -21.36 7.19
N GLN A 214 15.39 -22.48 7.39
CA GLN A 214 15.46 -23.12 8.69
C GLN A 214 16.02 -22.17 9.73
N GLY A 215 15.29 -22.02 10.83
CA GLY A 215 15.66 -21.23 11.99
C GLY A 215 16.26 -22.09 13.12
N PRO A 216 16.60 -21.48 14.24
CA PRO A 216 17.01 -22.18 15.43
C PRO A 216 15.84 -22.87 16.13
N ARG A 217 16.12 -23.86 16.95
CA ARG A 217 15.16 -24.33 17.96
C ARG A 217 15.12 -23.32 19.10
N ILE A 218 13.92 -22.93 19.50
CA ILE A 218 13.70 -21.90 20.51
C ILE A 218 12.65 -22.35 21.55
N GLN A 219 12.64 -21.67 22.69
CA GLN A 219 11.53 -21.72 23.62
C GLN A 219 10.56 -20.59 23.30
N GLN A 220 9.34 -20.95 22.92
CA GLN A 220 8.25 -20.00 22.74
C GLN A 220 7.50 -19.87 24.05
N PHE A 221 7.37 -18.63 24.54
CA PHE A 221 6.56 -18.28 25.70
C PHE A 221 5.24 -17.69 25.23
N ALA A 222 4.15 -18.43 25.39
CA ALA A 222 2.83 -18.09 24.89
C ALA A 222 1.73 -18.65 25.81
N PRO A 223 0.48 -18.14 25.73
CA PRO A 223 -0.63 -18.73 26.42
C PRO A 223 -0.83 -20.18 26.01
N LYS A 224 -1.21 -21.03 26.94
CA LYS A 224 -1.49 -22.44 26.69
C LYS A 224 -2.62 -22.62 25.69
N THR A 225 -3.69 -21.82 25.83
CA THR A 225 -4.82 -21.76 24.90
C THR A 225 -5.07 -20.32 24.47
N GLN A 226 -5.84 -20.12 23.38
CA GLN A 226 -6.12 -18.80 22.80
C GLN A 226 -7.62 -18.43 22.83
N HIS A 227 -8.48 -19.34 23.31
CA HIS A 227 -9.94 -19.15 23.33
C HIS A 227 -10.49 -18.73 24.70
N GLN A 228 -9.65 -18.72 25.71
CA GLN A 228 -9.97 -18.25 27.08
C GLN A 228 -8.73 -17.73 27.77
N ALA A 229 -8.90 -17.00 28.87
CA ALA A 229 -7.79 -16.64 29.74
C ALA A 229 -7.11 -17.91 30.29
N ASP A 230 -5.78 -17.98 30.17
CA ASP A 230 -5.01 -19.15 30.55
C ASP A 230 -3.60 -18.77 31.01
N PHE A 231 -2.90 -19.74 31.60
CA PHE A 231 -1.51 -19.58 31.98
C PHE A 231 -0.59 -19.59 30.77
N PHE A 232 0.48 -18.77 30.86
CA PHE A 232 1.57 -18.84 29.92
C PHE A 232 2.46 -20.04 30.20
N GLU A 233 2.95 -20.65 29.13
CA GLU A 233 3.88 -21.76 29.21
C GLU A 233 5.03 -21.59 28.21
N ALA A 234 6.18 -22.16 28.53
CA ALA A 234 7.31 -22.26 27.61
C ALA A 234 7.28 -23.60 26.88
N ARG A 235 7.26 -23.55 25.55
CA ARG A 235 7.31 -24.72 24.66
C ARG A 235 8.51 -24.66 23.76
N GLU A 236 9.21 -25.76 23.60
CA GLU A 236 10.25 -25.87 22.57
C GLU A 236 9.62 -26.06 21.20
N ILE A 237 10.04 -25.24 20.24
CA ILE A 237 9.61 -25.34 18.84
C ILE A 237 10.81 -25.27 17.92
N ASP A 238 10.76 -26.07 16.84
CA ASP A 238 11.63 -25.87 15.69
C ASP A 238 11.06 -24.75 14.83
N THR A 239 11.89 -23.79 14.44
CA THR A 239 11.43 -22.61 13.70
C THR A 239 11.89 -22.60 12.26
N VAL A 240 11.17 -21.83 11.46
CA VAL A 240 11.64 -21.27 10.19
C VAL A 240 11.62 -19.76 10.31
N LEU A 241 12.58 -19.09 9.66
CA LEU A 241 12.58 -17.64 9.51
C LEU A 241 11.85 -17.28 8.23
N SER A 242 10.90 -16.37 8.30
CA SER A 242 10.22 -15.80 7.14
C SER A 242 10.95 -14.55 6.66
N LEU A 243 11.19 -14.48 5.35
CA LEU A 243 11.91 -13.41 4.69
C LEU A 243 11.05 -12.83 3.57
N LYS A 244 10.95 -11.52 3.52
CA LYS A 244 10.24 -10.79 2.47
C LYS A 244 11.00 -9.53 2.10
N ALA A 245 10.99 -9.20 0.82
CA ALA A 245 11.30 -7.87 0.31
C ALA A 245 10.21 -7.46 -0.68
N GLU A 246 9.71 -6.24 -0.55
CA GLU A 246 8.63 -5.68 -1.37
C GLU A 246 9.07 -4.36 -1.96
N THR A 247 8.77 -4.14 -3.25
CA THR A 247 9.02 -2.87 -3.90
C THR A 247 7.77 -1.99 -3.86
N HIS A 248 7.93 -0.73 -3.50
CA HIS A 248 6.84 0.23 -3.51
C HIS A 248 7.29 1.55 -4.12
N ASN A 249 7.53 1.55 -5.44
CA ASN A 249 8.31 2.56 -6.16
C ASN A 249 7.49 3.79 -6.50
N PHE A 250 6.47 3.64 -7.36
CA PHE A 250 5.68 4.77 -7.85
C PHE A 250 5.00 5.55 -6.72
N PRO A 251 4.27 4.91 -5.79
CA PRO A 251 3.63 5.66 -4.70
C PRO A 251 4.65 6.39 -3.81
N THR A 252 5.83 5.81 -3.61
CA THR A 252 6.90 6.46 -2.83
C THR A 252 7.53 7.63 -3.57
N THR A 253 7.52 7.63 -4.91
CA THR A 253 7.98 8.77 -5.72
C THR A 253 7.02 9.95 -5.62
N VAL A 254 5.72 9.68 -5.67
CA VAL A 254 4.65 10.70 -5.74
C VAL A 254 4.30 11.21 -4.35
N GLU A 255 4.06 10.32 -3.41
CA GLU A 255 3.71 10.61 -2.01
C GLU A 255 4.63 9.82 -1.07
N PRO A 256 5.86 10.29 -0.85
CA PRO A 256 6.91 9.51 -0.22
C PRO A 256 6.57 8.97 1.17
N PHE A 257 5.90 9.78 2.00
CA PHE A 257 5.53 9.35 3.35
C PHE A 257 4.53 8.19 3.33
N ASN A 258 3.39 8.39 2.68
CA ASN A 258 2.33 7.38 2.62
C ASN A 258 2.74 6.19 1.75
N GLY A 259 3.48 6.43 0.66
CA GLY A 259 4.01 5.38 -0.19
C GLY A 259 4.96 4.45 0.57
N ALA A 260 5.92 4.97 1.30
CA ALA A 260 6.84 4.16 2.08
C ALA A 260 6.18 3.50 3.30
N ALA A 261 5.24 4.19 3.95
CA ALA A 261 4.43 3.61 5.03
C ALA A 261 3.63 2.40 4.53
N THR A 262 2.97 2.52 3.39
CA THR A 262 2.21 1.41 2.77
C THR A 262 3.14 0.28 2.32
N GLY A 263 4.33 0.60 1.77
CA GLY A 263 5.33 -0.41 1.41
C GLY A 263 5.79 -1.22 2.62
N ALA A 264 6.09 -0.56 3.75
CA ALA A 264 6.41 -1.23 5.01
C ALA A 264 5.22 -2.09 5.50
N GLY A 265 4.00 -1.58 5.39
CA GLY A 265 2.78 -2.33 5.74
C GLY A 265 2.57 -3.56 4.86
N GLY A 266 2.86 -3.46 3.55
CA GLY A 266 2.71 -4.53 2.57
C GLY A 266 3.63 -5.72 2.88
N GLU A 267 4.92 -5.46 3.11
CA GLU A 267 5.87 -6.51 3.44
C GLU A 267 5.53 -7.23 4.76
N ILE A 268 4.98 -6.49 5.73
CA ILE A 268 4.50 -7.08 7.00
C ILE A 268 3.30 -7.99 6.74
N ARG A 269 2.33 -7.57 5.90
CA ARG A 269 1.14 -8.38 5.57
C ARG A 269 1.54 -9.68 4.90
N ASP A 270 2.43 -9.64 3.92
CA ASP A 270 2.94 -10.83 3.27
C ASP A 270 3.58 -11.81 4.26
N ARG A 271 4.35 -11.29 5.22
CA ARG A 271 4.94 -12.16 6.25
C ARG A 271 3.90 -12.71 7.22
N LEU A 272 2.90 -11.93 7.62
CA LEU A 272 1.77 -12.42 8.41
C LEU A 272 1.05 -13.57 7.69
N ALA A 273 0.90 -13.45 6.37
CA ALA A 273 0.23 -14.41 5.51
C ALA A 273 1.16 -15.53 5.00
N GLY A 274 2.39 -15.61 5.49
CA GLY A 274 3.32 -16.67 5.11
C GLY A 274 2.95 -18.03 5.73
N GLY A 275 2.91 -19.10 4.90
CA GLY A 275 2.50 -20.42 5.35
C GLY A 275 1.07 -20.43 5.87
N THR A 276 0.86 -20.91 7.08
CA THR A 276 -0.43 -20.80 7.81
C THR A 276 -0.38 -19.79 8.96
N ALA A 277 0.61 -18.99 9.06
CA ALA A 277 0.84 -17.77 9.82
C ALA A 277 2.32 -17.61 10.14
N SER A 278 2.80 -16.37 10.17
CA SER A 278 4.16 -16.03 10.62
C SER A 278 4.14 -14.75 11.45
N ILE A 279 5.11 -14.59 12.33
CA ILE A 279 5.20 -13.48 13.29
C ILE A 279 6.32 -12.54 12.83
N PRO A 280 6.01 -11.30 12.42
CA PRO A 280 7.02 -10.29 12.09
C PRO A 280 7.89 -9.92 13.30
N LEU A 281 9.19 -9.75 13.08
CA LEU A 281 10.15 -9.38 14.11
C LEU A 281 10.81 -8.02 13.86
N ALA A 282 11.34 -7.83 12.67
CA ALA A 282 12.09 -6.63 12.33
C ALA A 282 11.99 -6.31 10.84
N GLY A 283 12.01 -5.02 10.52
CA GLY A 283 11.96 -4.51 9.16
C GLY A 283 13.24 -3.83 8.71
N THR A 284 13.37 -3.67 7.41
CA THR A 284 14.42 -2.93 6.73
C THR A 284 13.82 -2.06 5.63
N ALA A 285 14.50 -0.96 5.27
CA ALA A 285 14.10 -0.13 4.14
C ALA A 285 15.33 0.32 3.35
N VAL A 286 15.27 0.14 2.02
CA VAL A 286 16.31 0.58 1.10
C VAL A 286 15.69 1.58 0.12
N TYR A 287 16.39 2.68 -0.12
CA TYR A 287 15.97 3.71 -1.07
C TYR A 287 17.04 3.91 -2.12
N MET A 288 16.63 3.92 -3.39
CA MET A 288 17.52 4.23 -4.52
C MET A 288 16.95 5.44 -5.26
N THR A 289 17.74 6.51 -5.33
CA THR A 289 17.32 7.79 -5.93
C THR A 289 18.43 8.37 -6.80
N SER A 290 18.12 9.37 -7.59
CA SER A 290 19.11 10.28 -8.15
C SER A 290 19.84 11.03 -7.04
N TYR A 291 20.93 11.71 -7.36
CA TYR A 291 21.72 12.44 -6.37
C TYR A 291 20.88 13.50 -5.65
N ALA A 292 21.04 13.54 -4.33
CA ALA A 292 20.26 14.42 -3.47
C ALA A 292 20.58 15.91 -3.65
N ARG A 293 21.73 16.29 -4.21
CA ARG A 293 22.18 17.65 -4.43
C ARG A 293 22.03 18.53 -3.20
N SER A 294 22.60 18.04 -2.08
CA SER A 294 22.61 18.79 -0.83
C SER A 294 23.36 20.13 -1.02
N GLU A 295 23.10 21.11 -0.16
CA GLU A 295 23.63 22.49 -0.27
C GLU A 295 25.14 22.55 -0.54
N ALA A 296 25.93 21.67 0.03
CA ALA A 296 27.37 21.62 -0.18
C ALA A 296 27.78 21.06 -1.56
N GLY A 297 26.88 20.30 -2.22
CA GLY A 297 27.17 19.55 -3.43
C GLY A 297 28.36 18.59 -3.28
N ARG A 298 28.36 17.51 -3.99
CA ARG A 298 29.52 16.62 -4.07
C ARG A 298 30.25 16.86 -5.38
N SER A 299 31.56 16.63 -5.43
CA SER A 299 32.35 16.92 -6.62
C SER A 299 31.84 16.26 -7.89
N TRP A 300 31.27 15.05 -7.78
CA TRP A 300 30.71 14.30 -8.90
C TRP A 300 29.31 14.75 -9.33
N GLU A 301 28.61 15.54 -8.51
CA GLU A 301 27.29 16.09 -8.86
C GLU A 301 27.38 17.37 -9.69
N LYS A 302 28.54 18.05 -9.69
CA LYS A 302 28.71 19.39 -10.28
C LYS A 302 28.51 19.46 -11.78
N ASN A 303 28.82 18.40 -12.49
CA ASN A 303 28.74 18.34 -13.96
C ASN A 303 27.43 17.73 -14.47
N LEU A 304 26.55 17.30 -13.58
CA LEU A 304 25.28 16.72 -13.94
C LEU A 304 24.17 17.75 -13.75
N PRO A 305 23.30 17.98 -14.76
CA PRO A 305 22.19 18.91 -14.63
C PRO A 305 21.21 18.41 -13.56
N ASN A 306 20.47 19.33 -12.94
CA ASN A 306 19.34 18.93 -12.12
C ASN A 306 18.33 18.20 -12.98
N ARG A 307 17.91 17.02 -12.53
CA ARG A 307 16.92 16.23 -13.24
C ARG A 307 15.52 16.67 -12.82
N PRO A 308 14.56 16.78 -13.76
CA PRO A 308 13.20 17.09 -13.40
C PRO A 308 12.61 15.93 -12.60
N TRP A 309 12.06 16.23 -11.43
CA TRP A 309 11.33 15.29 -10.61
C TRP A 309 9.84 15.57 -10.73
N LEU A 310 9.05 14.54 -10.79
CA LEU A 310 7.62 14.67 -11.03
C LEU A 310 6.91 15.51 -9.99
N TYR A 311 7.27 15.35 -8.72
CA TYR A 311 6.51 15.95 -7.62
C TYR A 311 7.38 16.50 -6.50
N GLN A 312 8.54 15.91 -6.22
CA GLN A 312 9.41 16.28 -5.11
C GLN A 312 10.89 16.07 -5.43
N SER A 313 11.75 16.76 -4.69
CA SER A 313 13.20 16.55 -4.84
C SER A 313 13.66 15.20 -4.29
N PRO A 314 14.80 14.66 -4.76
CA PRO A 314 15.37 13.42 -4.20
C PRO A 314 15.58 13.49 -2.69
N MET A 315 15.99 14.64 -2.16
CA MET A 315 16.18 14.83 -0.73
C MET A 315 14.87 14.77 0.04
N ASP A 316 13.82 15.44 -0.46
CA ASP A 316 12.49 15.42 0.18
C ASP A 316 11.92 14.01 0.19
N ILE A 317 12.07 13.28 -0.93
CA ILE A 317 11.63 11.89 -1.03
C ILE A 317 12.34 11.04 0.03
N LEU A 318 13.66 11.13 0.15
CA LEU A 318 14.43 10.35 1.13
C LEU A 318 13.99 10.63 2.57
N ILE A 319 13.80 11.90 2.93
CA ILE A 319 13.38 12.30 4.28
C ILE A 319 11.97 11.80 4.56
N LYS A 320 11.02 12.10 3.69
CA LYS A 320 9.62 11.75 3.89
C LYS A 320 9.37 10.25 3.84
N ALA A 321 10.00 9.53 2.91
CA ALA A 321 9.88 8.09 2.80
C ALA A 321 10.46 7.37 4.03
N SER A 322 11.63 7.78 4.50
CA SER A 322 12.21 7.24 5.73
C SER A 322 11.30 7.45 6.93
N ASN A 323 10.73 8.65 7.06
CA ASN A 323 9.77 8.96 8.12
C ASN A 323 8.51 8.10 8.01
N GLY A 324 7.96 7.92 6.81
CA GLY A 324 6.75 7.13 6.58
C GLY A 324 6.92 5.65 6.92
N ALA A 325 8.00 5.02 6.46
CA ALA A 325 8.30 3.63 6.78
C ALA A 325 8.55 3.41 8.29
N SER A 326 9.27 4.34 8.93
CA SER A 326 9.52 4.30 10.38
C SER A 326 8.24 4.52 11.19
N ASP A 327 7.38 5.44 10.77
CA ASP A 327 6.09 5.71 11.41
C ASP A 327 5.20 4.47 11.41
N PHE A 328 5.08 3.80 10.26
CA PHE A 328 4.32 2.56 10.17
C PHE A 328 4.89 1.47 11.08
N GLY A 329 6.20 1.24 11.01
CA GLY A 329 6.89 0.24 11.82
C GLY A 329 6.71 0.50 13.32
N ASN A 330 6.84 1.74 13.75
CA ASN A 330 6.66 2.13 15.14
C ASN A 330 5.22 1.92 15.64
N LYS A 331 4.23 2.32 14.85
CA LYS A 331 2.81 2.16 15.19
C LYS A 331 2.38 0.69 15.20
N PHE A 332 2.88 -0.10 14.27
CA PHE A 332 2.63 -1.54 14.22
C PHE A 332 3.38 -2.30 15.31
N GLY A 333 4.55 -1.84 15.70
CA GLY A 333 5.44 -2.52 16.66
C GLY A 333 6.45 -3.44 16.00
N GLN A 334 6.88 -3.13 14.78
CA GLN A 334 8.02 -3.74 14.09
C GLN A 334 9.10 -2.69 13.87
N PRO A 335 10.22 -2.75 14.59
CA PRO A 335 11.29 -1.76 14.42
C PRO A 335 11.95 -1.91 13.04
N LEU A 336 12.26 -0.79 12.39
CA LEU A 336 13.20 -0.74 11.29
C LEU A 336 14.63 -0.79 11.84
N ILE A 337 15.32 -1.91 11.64
CA ILE A 337 16.64 -2.15 12.26
C ILE A 337 17.81 -1.84 11.35
N ALA A 338 17.57 -1.75 10.05
CA ALA A 338 18.58 -1.45 9.06
C ALA A 338 17.97 -0.79 7.83
N GLY A 339 18.80 -0.12 7.05
CA GLY A 339 18.42 0.46 5.78
C GLY A 339 19.66 0.87 4.98
N SER A 340 19.43 1.28 3.74
CA SER A 340 20.47 1.79 2.87
C SER A 340 19.92 2.87 1.96
N VAL A 341 20.75 3.85 1.65
CA VAL A 341 20.51 4.84 0.61
C VAL A 341 21.53 4.64 -0.48
N LEU A 342 21.06 4.39 -1.70
CA LEU A 342 21.90 4.23 -2.87
C LEU A 342 21.52 5.32 -3.86
N THR A 343 22.50 6.06 -4.36
CA THR A 343 22.28 7.13 -5.33
C THR A 343 23.11 6.87 -6.58
N PHE A 344 22.51 7.12 -7.73
CA PHE A 344 23.19 6.92 -9.00
C PHE A 344 22.62 7.84 -10.08
N GLU A 345 23.51 8.53 -10.78
CA GLU A 345 23.28 9.19 -12.05
C GLU A 345 24.49 9.04 -12.92
N HIS A 346 24.31 8.78 -14.20
CA HIS A 346 25.37 8.65 -15.18
C HIS A 346 24.89 9.09 -16.54
N GLU A 347 25.75 9.74 -17.29
CA GLU A 347 25.53 10.08 -18.69
C GLU A 347 26.49 9.30 -19.57
N GLU A 348 25.97 8.56 -20.53
CA GLU A 348 26.74 7.79 -21.49
C GLU A 348 26.05 7.81 -22.85
N ASN A 349 26.79 8.13 -23.92
CA ASN A 349 26.29 8.18 -25.29
C ASN A 349 25.01 9.05 -25.43
N GLU A 350 24.99 10.23 -24.84
CA GLU A 350 23.87 11.18 -24.80
C GLU A 350 22.61 10.64 -24.10
N LYS A 351 22.73 9.53 -23.39
CA LYS A 351 21.66 8.96 -22.55
C LYS A 351 21.95 9.17 -21.09
N GLN A 352 20.92 9.57 -20.36
CA GLN A 352 20.98 9.68 -18.91
C GLN A 352 20.44 8.42 -18.26
N HIS A 353 21.18 7.91 -17.30
CA HIS A 353 20.87 6.75 -16.47
C HIS A 353 20.76 7.19 -15.01
N GLY A 354 19.73 6.72 -14.31
CA GLY A 354 19.53 7.05 -12.90
C GLY A 354 18.23 6.52 -12.37
N PHE A 355 18.01 6.75 -11.07
CA PHE A 355 16.78 6.35 -10.40
C PHE A 355 15.80 7.53 -10.32
N ASP A 356 15.22 7.94 -11.45
CA ASP A 356 14.25 9.04 -11.50
C ASP A 356 12.94 8.65 -10.82
N LYS A 357 12.46 7.45 -11.06
CA LYS A 357 11.45 6.80 -10.25
C LYS A 357 12.18 6.14 -9.08
N VAL A 358 11.93 6.59 -7.85
CA VAL A 358 12.60 6.02 -6.68
C VAL A 358 12.33 4.51 -6.59
N ILE A 359 13.33 3.75 -6.23
CA ILE A 359 13.16 2.36 -5.84
C ILE A 359 13.13 2.33 -4.32
N MET A 360 12.00 1.92 -3.76
CA MET A 360 11.86 1.65 -2.34
C MET A 360 11.71 0.15 -2.16
N LEU A 361 12.63 -0.45 -1.40
CA LEU A 361 12.56 -1.84 -0.97
C LEU A 361 12.25 -1.89 0.52
N ALA A 362 11.02 -2.25 0.85
CA ALA A 362 10.65 -2.61 2.21
C ALA A 362 10.94 -4.10 2.39
N GLY A 363 11.61 -4.45 3.45
CA GLY A 363 11.94 -5.84 3.73
C GLY A 363 11.84 -6.16 5.21
N GLY A 364 11.87 -7.44 5.54
CA GLY A 364 11.84 -7.83 6.94
C GLY A 364 12.05 -9.31 7.17
N VAL A 365 12.25 -9.60 8.44
CA VAL A 365 12.39 -10.95 8.97
C VAL A 365 11.32 -11.22 10.03
N GLY A 366 10.80 -12.42 9.99
CA GLY A 366 9.90 -12.97 10.99
C GLY A 366 10.21 -14.42 11.28
N PHE A 367 9.36 -15.10 12.02
CA PHE A 367 9.50 -16.53 12.27
C PHE A 367 8.15 -17.20 12.43
N THR A 368 8.13 -18.50 12.27
CA THR A 368 7.00 -19.35 12.66
C THR A 368 7.48 -20.74 13.04
N ASN A 369 6.58 -21.54 13.61
CA ASN A 369 6.85 -22.96 13.83
C ASN A 369 7.05 -23.65 12.48
N ALA A 370 8.05 -24.52 12.36
CA ALA A 370 8.38 -25.22 11.12
C ALA A 370 7.21 -26.00 10.51
N LYS A 371 6.26 -26.47 11.34
CA LYS A 371 5.05 -27.16 10.89
C LYS A 371 4.07 -26.26 10.12
N TYR A 372 4.20 -24.93 10.21
CA TYR A 372 3.31 -23.94 9.58
C TYR A 372 3.87 -23.36 8.26
N THR A 373 4.95 -23.93 7.75
CA THR A 373 5.65 -23.44 6.54
C THR A 373 4.82 -23.52 5.26
N LYS A 374 3.81 -24.40 5.21
CA LYS A 374 3.04 -24.67 4.00
C LYS A 374 1.55 -24.44 4.22
N LYS A 375 0.92 -23.78 3.26
CA LYS A 375 -0.53 -23.67 3.15
C LYS A 375 -1.11 -25.02 2.76
N ALA A 376 -2.30 -25.36 3.27
CA ALA A 376 -3.05 -26.52 2.85
C ALA A 376 -4.18 -26.11 1.88
N GLU A 377 -4.74 -27.08 1.20
CA GLU A 377 -5.89 -26.92 0.30
C GLU A 377 -7.18 -26.76 1.13
N PRO A 378 -7.94 -25.65 0.98
CA PRO A 378 -9.25 -25.51 1.61
C PRO A 378 -10.23 -26.58 1.14
N LYS A 379 -11.10 -27.00 2.03
CA LYS A 379 -12.10 -28.05 1.79
C LYS A 379 -13.52 -27.51 1.97
N ALA A 380 -14.49 -28.19 1.40
CA ALA A 380 -15.90 -27.89 1.65
C ALA A 380 -16.21 -27.96 3.16
N GLY A 381 -16.78 -26.89 3.70
CA GLY A 381 -17.05 -26.74 5.13
C GLY A 381 -16.05 -25.84 5.88
N ASP A 382 -14.90 -25.54 5.30
CA ASP A 382 -13.98 -24.55 5.87
C ASP A 382 -14.61 -23.15 5.85
N GLN A 383 -14.30 -22.36 6.86
CA GLN A 383 -14.83 -21.00 6.99
C GLN A 383 -13.92 -19.99 6.30
N ILE A 384 -14.51 -19.10 5.51
CA ILE A 384 -13.80 -17.94 4.94
C ILE A 384 -13.90 -16.80 5.94
N VAL A 385 -12.76 -16.32 6.43
CA VAL A 385 -12.67 -15.20 7.37
C VAL A 385 -11.98 -14.04 6.69
N ILE A 386 -12.63 -12.89 6.62
CA ILE A 386 -12.07 -11.64 6.10
C ILE A 386 -11.74 -10.74 7.29
N MET A 387 -10.48 -10.31 7.39
CA MET A 387 -9.99 -9.43 8.45
C MET A 387 -9.40 -8.17 7.84
N GLY A 388 -9.87 -7.02 8.26
CA GLY A 388 -9.41 -5.73 7.77
C GLY A 388 -10.41 -4.63 8.07
N GLY A 389 -10.23 -3.49 7.43
CA GLY A 389 -11.14 -2.34 7.48
C GLY A 389 -11.99 -2.21 6.22
N ASP A 390 -12.59 -1.04 6.06
CA ASP A 390 -13.40 -0.69 4.91
C ASP A 390 -12.60 -0.73 3.60
N ASN A 391 -13.26 -1.10 2.52
CA ASN A 391 -12.70 -1.01 1.19
C ASN A 391 -12.81 0.43 0.67
N TYR A 392 -11.72 0.92 0.11
CA TYR A 392 -11.65 2.23 -0.51
C TYR A 392 -11.31 2.10 -2.00
N ARG A 393 -11.71 3.08 -2.80
CA ARG A 393 -11.35 3.13 -4.23
C ARG A 393 -9.86 3.39 -4.47
N ILE A 394 -9.18 3.91 -3.46
CA ILE A 394 -7.73 4.14 -3.50
C ILE A 394 -7.00 2.79 -3.64
N GLY A 395 -6.00 2.73 -4.50
CA GLY A 395 -5.33 1.48 -4.88
C GLY A 395 -5.90 0.80 -6.13
N MET A 396 -7.13 1.16 -6.57
CA MET A 396 -7.66 0.70 -7.86
C MET A 396 -6.81 1.24 -9.02
N GLY A 397 -6.42 0.36 -9.92
CA GLY A 397 -5.54 0.71 -11.03
C GLY A 397 -4.04 0.76 -10.66
N GLY A 398 -3.67 0.51 -9.41
CA GLY A 398 -2.27 0.51 -8.97
C GLY A 398 -1.37 -0.44 -9.73
N SER A 399 -1.88 -1.60 -10.15
CA SER A 399 -1.15 -2.57 -10.98
C SER A 399 -0.83 -2.00 -12.37
N ALA A 400 -1.78 -1.33 -13.02
CA ALA A 400 -1.56 -0.67 -14.31
C ALA A 400 -0.53 0.47 -14.17
N VAL A 401 -0.68 1.33 -13.16
CA VAL A 401 0.26 2.44 -12.89
C VAL A 401 1.67 1.91 -12.64
N SER A 402 1.81 0.80 -11.92
CA SER A 402 3.12 0.17 -11.67
C SER A 402 3.78 -0.37 -12.94
N SER A 403 2.98 -0.72 -13.95
CA SER A 403 3.44 -1.34 -15.20
C SER A 403 3.88 -0.34 -16.27
N LEU A 404 3.44 0.92 -16.18
CA LEU A 404 3.69 1.96 -17.17
C LEU A 404 4.78 2.94 -16.73
N ASN A 405 5.25 3.75 -17.67
CA ASN A 405 6.11 4.88 -17.35
C ASN A 405 5.29 5.95 -16.62
N THR A 406 5.93 6.63 -15.70
CA THR A 406 5.29 7.69 -14.91
C THR A 406 4.87 8.85 -15.83
N GLY A 407 3.62 9.30 -15.72
CA GLY A 407 3.06 10.38 -16.54
C GLY A 407 2.36 9.91 -17.82
N GLU A 408 2.30 8.60 -18.09
CA GLU A 408 1.54 8.04 -19.22
C GLU A 408 0.04 7.92 -18.96
N LEU A 409 -0.36 7.89 -17.69
CA LEU A 409 -1.77 7.79 -17.30
C LEU A 409 -2.34 9.15 -16.86
N SER A 410 -3.67 9.23 -16.85
CA SER A 410 -4.32 10.40 -16.28
C SER A 410 -4.05 10.53 -14.79
N ASN A 411 -3.91 11.77 -14.29
CA ASN A 411 -3.68 12.05 -12.87
C ASN A 411 -4.68 11.35 -11.93
N ALA A 412 -5.91 11.13 -12.38
CA ALA A 412 -6.93 10.44 -11.57
C ALA A 412 -6.59 8.96 -11.30
N ILE A 413 -6.01 8.27 -12.30
CA ILE A 413 -5.60 6.87 -12.16
C ILE A 413 -4.31 6.79 -11.33
N GLU A 414 -3.37 7.69 -11.58
CA GLU A 414 -2.13 7.75 -10.80
C GLU A 414 -2.38 8.00 -9.32
N LEU A 415 -3.35 8.86 -9.00
CA LEU A 415 -3.80 9.11 -7.62
C LEU A 415 -4.38 7.89 -6.93
N ASN A 416 -5.13 7.08 -7.67
CA ASN A 416 -5.70 5.85 -7.10
C ASN A 416 -4.65 4.81 -6.73
N ALA A 417 -3.43 4.92 -7.26
CA ALA A 417 -2.32 4.04 -6.89
C ALA A 417 -1.75 4.32 -5.49
N ILE A 418 -2.01 5.50 -4.91
CA ILE A 418 -1.53 5.88 -3.59
C ILE A 418 -2.45 5.28 -2.53
N GLN A 419 -2.02 4.22 -1.90
CA GLN A 419 -2.76 3.54 -0.86
C GLN A 419 -2.65 4.27 0.48
N ARG A 420 -3.59 4.00 1.38
CA ARG A 420 -3.55 4.48 2.75
C ARG A 420 -2.93 3.44 3.67
N SER A 421 -2.13 3.92 4.60
CA SER A 421 -1.60 3.08 5.66
C SER A 421 -2.52 3.12 6.88
N ASN A 422 -2.81 1.96 7.44
CA ASN A 422 -3.50 1.83 8.73
C ASN A 422 -2.78 0.80 9.61
N PRO A 423 -1.68 1.20 10.26
CA PRO A 423 -0.87 0.30 11.06
C PRO A 423 -1.61 -0.24 12.30
N GLU A 424 -2.56 0.50 12.85
CA GLU A 424 -3.34 0.04 14.00
C GLU A 424 -4.28 -1.10 13.62
N MET A 425 -5.05 -0.95 12.54
CA MET A 425 -5.89 -2.02 12.02
C MET A 425 -5.06 -3.26 11.70
N GLN A 426 -3.92 -3.06 11.03
CA GLN A 426 -3.03 -4.16 10.70
C GLN A 426 -2.46 -4.83 11.96
N LYS A 427 -2.20 -4.07 13.03
CA LYS A 427 -1.78 -4.63 14.33
C LYS A 427 -2.87 -5.47 14.98
N ARG A 428 -4.12 -5.03 14.90
CA ARG A 428 -5.25 -5.81 15.40
C ARG A 428 -5.38 -7.15 14.68
N VAL A 429 -5.30 -7.15 13.34
CA VAL A 429 -5.27 -8.36 12.52
C VAL A 429 -4.07 -9.25 12.91
N SER A 430 -2.90 -8.66 13.05
CA SER A 430 -1.69 -9.36 13.46
C SER A 430 -1.84 -10.06 14.81
N ASN A 431 -2.51 -9.43 15.79
CA ASN A 431 -2.73 -10.03 17.10
C ASN A 431 -3.60 -11.30 17.01
N VAL A 432 -4.61 -11.30 16.15
CA VAL A 432 -5.45 -12.50 15.90
C VAL A 432 -4.62 -13.61 15.24
N ILE A 433 -3.86 -13.27 14.18
CA ILE A 433 -3.00 -14.23 13.49
C ILE A 433 -1.93 -14.79 14.44
N ARG A 434 -1.33 -13.94 15.25
CA ARG A 434 -0.34 -14.33 16.25
C ARG A 434 -0.93 -15.34 17.25
N ALA A 435 -2.14 -15.07 17.74
CA ALA A 435 -2.83 -15.99 18.65
C ALA A 435 -2.98 -17.40 18.03
N MET A 436 -3.31 -17.47 16.73
CA MET A 436 -3.40 -18.75 16.02
C MET A 436 -2.02 -19.40 15.81
N ALA A 437 -1.01 -18.60 15.41
CA ALA A 437 0.35 -19.09 15.20
C ALA A 437 1.04 -19.59 16.48
N GLU A 438 0.72 -19.01 17.62
CA GLU A 438 1.23 -19.43 18.92
C GLU A 438 0.46 -20.60 19.52
N SER A 439 -0.71 -20.93 18.99
CA SER A 439 -1.50 -22.09 19.40
C SER A 439 -0.82 -23.40 19.01
N GLU A 440 -0.97 -24.43 19.84
CA GLU A 440 -0.53 -25.78 19.49
C GLU A 440 -1.26 -26.32 18.24
N ASN A 441 -2.54 -25.99 18.12
CA ASN A 441 -3.41 -26.37 17.02
C ASN A 441 -3.86 -25.12 16.27
N ASN A 442 -3.01 -24.62 15.37
CA ASN A 442 -3.39 -23.51 14.51
C ASN A 442 -4.54 -23.91 13.57
N PRO A 443 -5.71 -23.26 13.64
CA PRO A 443 -6.85 -23.59 12.79
C PRO A 443 -6.74 -23.07 11.36
N ILE A 444 -5.74 -22.25 11.06
CA ILE A 444 -5.59 -21.65 9.73
C ILE A 444 -5.14 -22.71 8.72
N VAL A 445 -5.98 -22.97 7.72
CA VAL A 445 -5.70 -23.87 6.60
C VAL A 445 -4.87 -23.16 5.54
N SER A 446 -5.29 -21.95 5.16
CA SER A 446 -4.62 -21.09 4.20
C SER A 446 -4.89 -19.62 4.57
N ILE A 447 -3.93 -18.75 4.32
CA ILE A 447 -4.04 -17.31 4.60
C ILE A 447 -3.37 -16.52 3.47
N HIS A 448 -4.01 -15.44 3.04
CA HIS A 448 -3.54 -14.52 2.02
C HIS A 448 -3.81 -13.07 2.44
N ASP A 449 -3.01 -12.15 1.96
CA ASP A 449 -3.23 -10.71 2.11
C ASP A 449 -3.78 -10.07 0.82
#